data_f249ecc942489275637808f302977e79
#
_entry.id   f249ecc942489275637808f302977e79
#
_cell.length_a   1.000
_cell.length_b   1.000
_cell.length_c   1.000
_cell.angle_alpha   90.00
_cell.angle_beta   90.00
_cell.angle_gamma   90.00
#
_symmetry.space_group_name_H-M   'P 1'
#
loop_
_entity.id
_entity.type
_entity.pdbx_description
1 polymer ?
#
loop_
_entity_poly.entity_id
_entity_poly.type
_entity_poly.pdbx_seq_one_letter_code
_entity_poly.pdbx_strand_id
1 'polypeptide(L)'
;KYEYIPKKLNNPLLGRQYSFGTLDCYSLVRDFYSQEFNINLSSINFEDDWWNLGLDYFGDLGTAFGFVEVEQPQKGDVVLFKVFCNVENHCGVYLKEDIFLHHAVNRISCRENLYPLWIKYKTRFMRHANS
;
A
#
# COMPACT_ATOMS: atom_id res chain seq x y z
N LYS A 1 -13.69 13.42 -26.41
CA LYS A 1 -13.21 13.51 -25.81
C LYS A 1 -12.16 13.21 -25.00
N TYR A 2 -12.18 13.00 -24.42
CA TYR A 2 -11.04 12.80 -23.70
C TYR A 2 -10.86 11.38 -23.42
N GLU A 3 -11.30 10.66 -24.25
CA GLU A 3 -11.12 9.27 -24.14
C GLU A 3 -9.65 8.93 -24.12
N TYR A 4 -8.79 9.78 -24.63
CA TYR A 4 -7.38 9.56 -24.43
C TYR A 4 -6.88 10.47 -23.33
N ILE A 5 -6.87 10.00 -22.14
CA ILE A 5 -6.23 10.66 -21.01
C ILE A 5 -5.27 9.65 -20.42
N PRO A 6 -3.98 10.00 -20.29
CA PRO A 6 -3.02 9.06 -19.73
C PRO A 6 -3.47 8.51 -18.39
N LYS A 7 -3.23 7.25 -18.18
CA LYS A 7 -3.71 6.54 -17.01
C LYS A 7 -3.33 7.24 -15.70
N LYS A 8 -2.11 7.73 -15.60
CA LYS A 8 -1.67 8.37 -14.37
C LYS A 8 -2.35 9.72 -14.14
N LEU A 9 -2.88 10.37 -15.17
CA LEU A 9 -3.67 11.59 -15.00
C LEU A 9 -5.10 11.27 -14.60
N ASN A 10 -5.63 10.14 -15.09
CA ASN A 10 -6.96 9.70 -14.70
C ASN A 10 -7.00 9.10 -13.31
N ASN A 11 -5.87 8.60 -12.85
CA ASN A 11 -5.81 7.85 -11.61
C ASN A 11 -4.60 8.29 -10.80
N PRO A 12 -4.60 9.54 -10.33
CA PRO A 12 -3.47 10.04 -9.55
C PRO A 12 -3.33 9.26 -8.25
N LEU A 13 -2.12 9.23 -7.73
CA LEU A 13 -1.86 8.53 -6.48
C LEU A 13 -2.26 9.35 -5.26
N LEU A 14 -2.12 10.67 -5.33
CA LEU A 14 -2.47 11.56 -4.22
C LEU A 14 -3.88 12.08 -4.39
N GLY A 15 -4.55 12.33 -3.26
CA GLY A 15 -5.86 12.97 -3.26
C GLY A 15 -7.02 12.07 -3.61
N ARG A 16 -6.84 10.74 -3.58
CA ARG A 16 -7.93 9.80 -3.85
C ARG A 16 -8.90 9.77 -2.70
N GLN A 17 -10.19 9.73 -3.01
CA GLN A 17 -11.20 9.45 -2.00
C GLN A 17 -11.25 7.96 -1.74
N TYR A 18 -11.46 7.59 -0.48
CA TYR A 18 -11.46 6.19 -0.08
C TYR A 18 -12.70 5.47 -0.61
N SER A 19 -12.49 4.29 -1.18
CA SER A 19 -13.56 3.39 -1.59
C SER A 19 -13.06 1.95 -1.45
N PHE A 20 -13.59 1.24 -0.47
CA PHE A 20 -13.14 -0.11 -0.15
C PHE A 20 -13.15 -1.00 -1.39
N GLY A 21 -12.04 -1.68 -1.62
CA GLY A 21 -11.89 -2.62 -2.73
C GLY A 21 -11.49 -2.00 -4.05
N THR A 22 -11.60 -0.68 -4.22
CA THR A 22 -11.24 -0.01 -5.46
C THR A 22 -10.23 1.11 -5.28
N LEU A 23 -10.42 1.96 -4.27
CA LEU A 23 -9.51 3.06 -3.94
C LEU A 23 -9.18 2.96 -2.47
N ASP A 24 -8.30 2.03 -2.12
CA ASP A 24 -7.92 1.75 -0.74
C ASP A 24 -6.39 1.65 -0.64
N CYS A 25 -5.90 1.17 0.50
CA CYS A 25 -4.46 1.14 0.73
C CYS A 25 -3.73 0.23 -0.25
N TYR A 26 -4.29 -0.94 -0.54
CA TYR A 26 -3.60 -1.88 -1.43
C TYR A 26 -3.69 -1.45 -2.89
N SER A 27 -4.82 -0.93 -3.33
CA SER A 27 -4.94 -0.46 -4.71
C SER A 27 -3.98 0.68 -5.00
N LEU A 28 -3.70 1.53 -3.99
CA LEU A 28 -2.70 2.58 -4.13
C LEU A 28 -1.30 1.99 -4.32
N VAL A 29 -0.93 1.00 -3.54
CA VAL A 29 0.35 0.30 -3.69
C VAL A 29 0.45 -0.32 -5.08
N ARG A 30 -0.60 -0.97 -5.52
CA ARG A 30 -0.65 -1.64 -6.81
C ARG A 30 -0.43 -0.64 -7.95
N ASP A 31 -1.10 0.51 -7.88
CA ASP A 31 -0.96 1.54 -8.90
C ASP A 31 0.41 2.20 -8.86
N PHE A 32 0.98 2.38 -7.68
CA PHE A 32 2.34 2.88 -7.55
C PHE A 32 3.32 1.95 -8.28
N TYR A 33 3.21 0.65 -8.05
CA TYR A 33 4.10 -0.32 -8.67
C TYR A 33 3.94 -0.34 -10.19
N SER A 34 2.72 -0.22 -10.67
CA SER A 34 2.47 -0.15 -12.11
C SER A 34 3.10 1.10 -12.73
N GLN A 35 2.94 2.25 -12.07
CA GLN A 35 3.41 3.52 -12.63
C GLN A 35 4.92 3.69 -12.51
N GLU A 36 5.50 3.32 -11.37
CA GLU A 36 6.91 3.58 -11.10
C GLU A 36 7.83 2.47 -11.59
N PHE A 37 7.39 1.22 -11.50
CA PHE A 37 8.26 0.09 -11.80
C PHE A 37 7.78 -0.75 -12.96
N ASN A 38 6.62 -0.43 -13.52
CA ASN A 38 5.98 -1.26 -14.56
C ASN A 38 5.80 -2.71 -14.07
N ILE A 39 5.48 -2.87 -12.79
CA ILE A 39 5.20 -4.15 -12.17
C ILE A 39 3.70 -4.23 -11.90
N ASN A 40 3.05 -5.28 -12.38
CA ASN A 40 1.62 -5.46 -12.20
C ASN A 40 1.37 -6.45 -11.07
N LEU A 41 1.13 -5.92 -9.88
CA LEU A 41 0.79 -6.75 -8.73
C LEU A 41 -0.63 -7.29 -8.89
N SER A 42 -0.84 -8.52 -8.42
CA SER A 42 -2.17 -9.14 -8.48
C SER A 42 -3.15 -8.40 -7.58
N SER A 43 -4.41 -8.37 -7.99
CA SER A 43 -5.47 -7.85 -7.11
C SER A 43 -5.68 -8.79 -5.95
N ILE A 44 -6.15 -8.23 -4.84
CA ILE A 44 -6.61 -9.02 -3.70
C ILE A 44 -8.09 -8.71 -3.53
N ASN A 45 -8.90 -9.75 -3.48
CA ASN A 45 -10.34 -9.59 -3.29
C ASN A 45 -10.65 -9.68 -1.79
N PHE A 46 -10.56 -8.53 -1.12
CA PHE A 46 -10.75 -8.48 0.33
C PHE A 46 -12.21 -8.69 0.68
N GLU A 47 -12.45 -9.50 1.72
CA GLU A 47 -13.79 -9.61 2.29
C GLU A 47 -14.09 -8.39 3.15
N ASP A 48 -15.37 -8.05 3.27
CA ASP A 48 -15.80 -6.96 4.15
C ASP A 48 -15.35 -7.25 5.57
N ASP A 49 -14.82 -6.21 6.23
CA ASP A 49 -14.42 -6.28 7.63
C ASP A 49 -13.37 -7.36 7.92
N TRP A 50 -12.53 -7.64 6.93
CA TRP A 50 -11.61 -8.77 6.96
C TRP A 50 -10.62 -8.71 8.13
N TRP A 51 -10.20 -7.51 8.52
CA TRP A 51 -9.21 -7.37 9.59
C TRP A 51 -9.82 -7.75 10.95
N ASN A 52 -11.10 -7.53 11.16
CA ASN A 52 -11.79 -7.95 12.39
C ASN A 52 -12.10 -9.44 12.39
N LEU A 53 -12.12 -10.05 11.21
CA LEU A 53 -12.29 -11.51 11.09
C LEU A 53 -10.97 -12.25 11.23
N GLY A 54 -9.86 -11.53 11.35
CA GLY A 54 -8.55 -12.15 11.51
C GLY A 54 -7.98 -12.73 10.23
N LEU A 55 -8.46 -12.30 9.08
CA LEU A 55 -7.95 -12.79 7.79
C LEU A 55 -6.64 -12.07 7.46
N ASP A 56 -5.60 -12.84 7.18
CA ASP A 56 -4.25 -12.32 7.00
C ASP A 56 -3.87 -12.25 5.52
N TYR A 57 -4.39 -11.24 4.83
CA TYR A 57 -4.12 -11.08 3.40
C TYR A 57 -2.68 -10.67 3.10
N PHE A 58 -2.04 -9.94 4.01
CA PHE A 58 -0.68 -9.44 3.75
C PHE A 58 0.41 -10.36 4.27
N GLY A 59 0.05 -11.39 5.01
CA GLY A 59 1.04 -12.29 5.59
C GLY A 59 1.86 -13.03 4.54
N ASP A 60 1.25 -13.31 3.38
CA ASP A 60 1.87 -14.10 2.33
C ASP A 60 2.49 -13.27 1.20
N LEU A 61 2.72 -11.98 1.42
CA LEU A 61 3.30 -11.14 0.36
C LEU A 61 4.62 -11.70 -0.16
N GLY A 62 5.43 -12.29 0.73
CA GLY A 62 6.72 -12.84 0.33
C GLY A 62 6.60 -13.99 -0.66
N THR A 63 5.70 -14.93 -0.38
CA THR A 63 5.59 -16.13 -1.22
C THR A 63 4.70 -15.93 -2.44
N ALA A 64 3.59 -15.21 -2.25
CA ALA A 64 2.59 -15.09 -3.31
C ALA A 64 2.89 -13.96 -4.29
N PHE A 65 3.57 -12.91 -3.85
CA PHE A 65 3.70 -11.67 -4.62
C PHE A 65 5.14 -11.28 -4.93
N GLY A 66 6.11 -12.08 -4.49
CA GLY A 66 7.51 -11.83 -4.81
C GLY A 66 8.20 -10.79 -3.96
N PHE A 67 7.77 -10.61 -2.73
CA PHE A 67 8.39 -9.65 -1.81
C PHE A 67 9.29 -10.35 -0.82
N VAL A 68 10.33 -9.65 -0.36
CA VAL A 68 11.18 -10.10 0.75
C VAL A 68 11.22 -9.01 1.80
N GLU A 69 11.32 -9.42 3.06
CA GLU A 69 11.44 -8.46 4.16
C GLU A 69 12.82 -7.84 4.18
N VAL A 70 12.88 -6.52 4.46
CA VAL A 70 14.14 -5.80 4.57
C VAL A 70 14.12 -4.94 5.83
N GLU A 71 15.30 -4.66 6.38
CA GLU A 71 15.39 -3.83 7.59
C GLU A 71 15.48 -2.35 7.26
N GLN A 72 16.26 -2.01 6.25
CA GLN A 72 16.47 -0.61 5.87
C GLN A 72 15.66 -0.31 4.62
N PRO A 73 14.65 0.56 4.75
CA PRO A 73 13.77 0.82 3.60
C PRO A 73 14.43 1.68 2.54
N GLN A 74 13.99 1.50 1.31
CA GLN A 74 14.31 2.39 0.19
C GLN A 74 13.04 2.67 -0.59
N LYS A 75 13.10 3.64 -1.50
CA LYS A 75 11.95 4.05 -2.27
C LYS A 75 11.28 2.86 -2.95
N GLY A 76 9.98 2.77 -2.77
CA GLY A 76 9.19 1.70 -3.37
C GLY A 76 8.92 0.54 -2.45
N ASP A 77 9.62 0.43 -1.32
CA ASP A 77 9.34 -0.66 -0.40
C ASP A 77 7.93 -0.51 0.19
N VAL A 78 7.25 -1.63 0.36
CA VAL A 78 5.94 -1.64 0.99
C VAL A 78 6.13 -1.61 2.50
N VAL A 79 5.38 -0.74 3.17
CA VAL A 79 5.35 -0.68 4.64
C VAL A 79 4.05 -1.32 5.08
N LEU A 80 4.13 -2.26 6.00
CA LEU A 80 2.96 -2.95 6.55
C LEU A 80 2.72 -2.51 7.98
N PHE A 81 1.44 -2.45 8.36
CA PHE A 81 1.02 -1.97 9.67
C PHE A 81 -0.06 -2.87 10.25
N LYS A 82 -0.05 -3.00 11.58
CA LYS A 82 -1.20 -3.50 12.35
C LYS A 82 -1.83 -2.31 13.05
N VAL A 83 -3.03 -1.93 12.63
CA VAL A 83 -3.71 -0.76 13.19
C VAL A 83 -4.90 -1.24 13.98
N PHE A 84 -4.72 -1.34 15.30
CA PHE A 84 -5.76 -1.74 16.25
C PHE A 84 -6.37 -3.10 15.95
N CYS A 85 -5.57 -4.05 15.46
CA CYS A 85 -6.03 -5.42 15.22
C CYS A 85 -4.85 -6.38 15.24
N ASN A 86 -5.13 -7.68 15.09
CA ASN A 86 -4.11 -8.72 15.23
C ASN A 86 -3.47 -9.15 13.91
N VAL A 87 -3.89 -8.60 12.80
CA VAL A 87 -3.30 -8.89 11.49
C VAL A 87 -2.80 -7.60 10.85
N GLU A 88 -1.87 -7.72 9.91
CA GLU A 88 -1.46 -6.58 9.12
C GLU A 88 -2.64 -6.14 8.27
N ASN A 89 -3.17 -4.97 8.56
CA ASN A 89 -4.41 -4.50 7.93
C ASN A 89 -4.25 -3.21 7.15
N HIS A 90 -3.04 -2.67 7.08
CA HIS A 90 -2.79 -1.45 6.33
C HIS A 90 -1.43 -1.52 5.67
N CYS A 91 -1.29 -0.92 4.51
CA CYS A 91 -0.05 -0.88 3.78
C CYS A 91 0.15 0.49 3.13
N GLY A 92 1.40 0.81 2.84
CA GLY A 92 1.76 2.01 2.13
C GLY A 92 3.08 1.79 1.40
N VAL A 93 3.58 2.83 0.79
CA VAL A 93 4.83 2.78 0.02
C VAL A 93 5.82 3.77 0.62
N TYR A 94 6.99 3.28 0.99
CA TYR A 94 8.07 4.14 1.48
C TYR A 94 8.62 4.97 0.34
N LEU A 95 8.81 6.26 0.56
CA LEU A 95 9.35 7.14 -0.47
C LEU A 95 10.80 7.50 -0.16
N LYS A 96 11.01 8.32 0.85
CA LYS A 96 12.35 8.70 1.32
C LYS A 96 12.21 9.48 2.62
N GLU A 97 13.28 9.50 3.41
CA GLU A 97 13.36 10.34 4.62
C GLU A 97 12.17 10.11 5.55
N ASP A 98 11.80 8.83 5.70
CA ASP A 98 10.70 8.40 6.56
C ASP A 98 9.34 8.95 6.15
N ILE A 99 9.19 9.34 4.89
CA ILE A 99 7.92 9.73 4.30
C ILE A 99 7.37 8.55 3.52
N PHE A 100 6.09 8.26 3.69
CA PHE A 100 5.44 7.17 2.98
C PHE A 100 4.12 7.65 2.37
N LEU A 101 3.73 6.96 1.31
CA LEU A 101 2.48 7.21 0.59
C LEU A 101 1.48 6.16 1.03
N HIS A 102 0.28 6.57 1.43
CA HIS A 102 -0.72 5.61 1.85
C HIS A 102 -2.14 6.15 1.74
N HIS A 103 -3.10 5.25 1.90
CA HIS A 103 -4.52 5.58 1.83
C HIS A 103 -5.25 4.95 3.00
N ALA A 104 -5.36 5.68 4.09
CA ALA A 104 -6.03 5.20 5.29
C ALA A 104 -7.54 5.19 5.08
N VAL A 105 -8.22 4.35 5.85
CA VAL A 105 -9.68 4.17 5.76
C VAL A 105 -10.38 5.51 5.97
N ASN A 106 -11.31 5.81 5.05
CA ASN A 106 -12.13 7.01 5.09
C ASN A 106 -11.34 8.32 5.08
N ARG A 107 -10.12 8.27 4.55
CA ARG A 107 -9.29 9.46 4.40
C ARG A 107 -8.86 9.60 2.94
N ILE A 108 -8.28 10.74 2.61
CA ILE A 108 -7.72 10.99 1.29
C ILE A 108 -6.30 10.41 1.25
N SER A 109 -5.93 9.80 0.14
CA SER A 109 -4.56 9.29 -0.01
C SER A 109 -3.57 10.44 0.05
N CYS A 110 -2.46 10.23 0.76
CA CYS A 110 -1.52 11.30 1.03
C CYS A 110 -0.12 10.77 1.30
N ARG A 111 0.84 11.69 1.33
CA ARG A 111 2.17 11.44 1.87
C ARG A 111 2.18 11.88 3.32
N GLU A 112 2.81 11.09 4.16
CA GLU A 112 2.83 11.35 5.58
C GLU A 112 4.15 10.88 6.15
N ASN A 113 4.56 11.44 7.31
CA ASN A 113 5.75 10.96 8.00
C ASN A 113 5.42 9.71 8.79
N LEU A 114 6.35 8.75 8.80
CA LEU A 114 6.22 7.59 9.66
C LEU A 114 6.28 7.98 11.13
N TYR A 115 7.16 8.92 11.46
CA TYR A 115 7.35 9.34 12.85
C TYR A 115 6.55 10.59 13.14
N PRO A 116 6.05 10.74 14.36
CA PRO A 116 6.17 9.80 15.48
C PRO A 116 5.02 8.81 15.59
N LEU A 117 3.96 8.96 14.77
CA LEU A 117 2.72 8.21 15.01
C LEU A 117 2.70 6.85 14.35
N TRP A 118 2.85 6.83 13.03
CA TRP A 118 2.64 5.60 12.25
C TRP A 118 3.68 4.53 12.55
N ILE A 119 4.88 4.93 12.96
CA ILE A 119 5.93 3.97 13.29
C ILE A 119 5.51 3.02 14.43
N LYS A 120 4.57 3.46 15.27
CA LYS A 120 4.07 2.62 16.37
C LYS A 120 3.30 1.41 15.87
N TYR A 121 2.75 1.49 14.68
CA TYR A 121 1.94 0.42 14.10
C TYR A 121 2.70 -0.37 13.03
N LYS A 122 3.87 0.10 12.62
CA LYS A 122 4.67 -0.55 11.58
C LYS A 122 5.12 -1.93 12.03
N THR A 123 4.95 -2.92 11.14
CA THR A 123 5.41 -4.28 11.40
C THR A 123 6.64 -4.62 10.57
N ARG A 124 6.59 -4.38 9.26
CA ARG A 124 7.66 -4.81 8.35
C ARG A 124 7.79 -3.84 7.18
N PHE A 125 9.02 -3.81 6.60
CA PHE A 125 9.23 -3.28 5.26
C PHE A 125 9.45 -4.46 4.32
N MET A 126 8.80 -4.42 3.14
CA MET A 126 8.88 -5.49 2.16
C MET A 126 9.34 -4.94 0.83
N ARG A 127 10.30 -5.61 0.19
CA ARG A 127 10.83 -5.18 -1.11
C ARG A 127 10.51 -6.20 -2.17
N HIS A 128 9.97 -5.72 -3.29
CA HIS A 128 9.70 -6.61 -4.42
C HIS A 128 11.02 -6.98 -5.11
N ALA A 129 11.13 -8.24 -5.54
CA ALA A 129 12.35 -8.76 -6.12
C ALA A 129 12.79 -7.98 -7.37
N ASN A 130 11.86 -7.35 -8.06
CA ASN A 130 12.13 -6.65 -9.32
C ASN A 130 12.05 -5.13 -9.20
N SER A 131 11.92 -4.63 -7.99
CA SER A 131 11.87 -3.17 -7.80
C SER A 131 13.25 -2.53 -7.69
#